data_929245a2038712b5e956f5f72169fad9
#
_entry.id   929245a2038712b5e956f5f72169fad9
#
_cell.length_a   1.000
_cell.length_b   1.000
_cell.length_c   1.000
_cell.angle_alpha   90.00
_cell.angle_beta   90.00
_cell.angle_gamma   90.00
#
_symmetry.space_group_name_H-M   'P 1'
#
loop_
_entity.id
_entity.type
_entity.pdbx_description
1 polymer ?
#
loop_
_entity_poly.entity_id
_entity_poly.type
_entity_poly.pdbx_seq_one_letter_code
_entity_poly.pdbx_strand_id
1 'polypeptide(L)'
;MSVPKLRFKAFDGDWSETLFQDLFIFKNGVNASKEQYGSGIKFINVLDIINNPNGITYDSIIGSVNITSKEIDKNLVKYGDVLFQRSSETREEVGQSNVYLGKDPVVFGGFVIRGSAQKEYDPIFMNGLLKTDSLRDQITQLSGGSTRFNIGQDSLSKVSAYLPLKEEQTKIASFLSAADEKISQLTQKHELLSQYKQGMMQKLFSQQLRFKADDGSEFGEWEDKKLGEVGENIIGLTYSPTDVTNDGTGILVLRSSNIKEGRLDKSDQVRVNKKIQDKIIVQPNDILICTRNGSQRLIGKSVIINDDEVMTFGAFMSVYRSKYNRFIAYLMQTPWFFEQVQMNLGARINQITTGTLNEFTFDFPCLEEQTKIANFLSAIDQKIEVVAQQIEQAKQWKKGLLQQMFV
;
A
#
# COMPACT_ATOMS: atom_id res chain seq x y z
N MET A 1 23.49 26.66 2.41
CA MET A 1 22.73 27.38 3.46
C MET A 1 22.72 26.50 4.68
N SER A 2 23.05 27.05 5.83
CA SER A 2 23.17 26.33 7.11
C SER A 2 21.88 26.38 7.94
N VAL A 3 20.76 26.79 7.35
CA VAL A 3 19.45 26.92 8.03
C VAL A 3 18.34 26.31 7.16
N PRO A 4 17.39 25.54 7.76
CA PRO A 4 16.29 24.95 7.02
C PRO A 4 15.30 26.02 6.54
N LYS A 5 14.54 25.70 5.45
CA LYS A 5 13.50 26.59 4.91
C LYS A 5 12.33 26.78 5.86
N LEU A 6 11.97 25.73 6.60
CA LEU A 6 10.94 25.73 7.62
C LEU A 6 11.54 25.47 8.99
N ARG A 7 11.37 26.40 9.93
CA ARG A 7 11.98 26.35 11.25
C ARG A 7 11.02 26.86 12.32
N PHE A 8 11.12 26.32 13.52
CA PHE A 8 10.38 26.84 14.68
C PHE A 8 10.92 28.21 15.07
N LYS A 9 10.04 29.18 15.29
CA LYS A 9 10.40 30.59 15.63
C LYS A 9 11.22 30.73 16.94
N ALA A 10 11.20 29.72 17.79
CA ALA A 10 11.94 29.73 19.06
C ALA A 10 13.45 29.48 18.88
N PHE A 11 13.89 29.12 17.68
CA PHE A 11 15.29 28.82 17.40
C PHE A 11 15.83 29.77 16.32
N ASP A 12 17.05 30.24 16.55
CA ASP A 12 17.82 31.10 15.65
C ASP A 12 19.27 30.56 15.53
N GLY A 13 20.10 31.23 14.76
CA GLY A 13 21.47 30.81 14.52
C GLY A 13 21.62 29.70 13.48
N ASP A 14 22.83 29.47 13.03
CA ASP A 14 23.17 28.48 12.01
C ASP A 14 23.28 27.08 12.58
N TRP A 15 22.92 26.08 11.78
CA TRP A 15 23.22 24.69 12.09
C TRP A 15 24.70 24.41 11.83
N SER A 16 25.32 23.60 12.67
CA SER A 16 26.74 23.27 12.58
C SER A 16 26.97 22.11 11.63
N GLU A 17 27.85 22.29 10.66
CA GLU A 17 28.32 21.21 9.82
C GLU A 17 29.13 20.21 10.65
N THR A 18 28.81 18.94 10.55
CA THR A 18 29.46 17.86 11.30
C THR A 18 29.67 16.66 10.40
N LEU A 19 30.90 16.15 10.34
CA LEU A 19 31.22 14.93 9.61
C LEU A 19 30.71 13.69 10.34
N PHE A 20 30.33 12.66 9.60
CA PHE A 20 29.89 11.40 10.19
C PHE A 20 30.99 10.71 11.01
N GLN A 21 32.27 10.91 10.67
CA GLN A 21 33.39 10.42 11.50
C GLN A 21 33.40 11.06 12.91
N ASP A 22 32.84 12.26 13.06
CA ASP A 22 32.75 12.95 14.37
C ASP A 22 31.44 12.61 15.10
N LEU A 23 30.46 12.05 14.39
CA LEU A 23 29.17 11.64 14.93
C LEU A 23 29.13 10.17 15.31
N PHE A 24 29.83 9.30 14.57
CA PHE A 24 29.69 7.87 14.65
C PHE A 24 31.01 7.12 14.71
N ILE A 25 31.03 6.04 15.47
CA ILE A 25 31.99 4.95 15.33
C ILE A 25 31.36 3.88 14.44
N PHE A 26 31.93 3.66 13.27
CA PHE A 26 31.41 2.67 12.33
C PHE A 26 31.95 1.27 12.59
N LYS A 27 31.08 0.28 12.38
CA LYS A 27 31.44 -1.14 12.51
C LYS A 27 30.63 -2.02 11.55
N ASN A 28 31.30 -3.01 10.96
CA ASN A 28 30.64 -4.09 10.19
C ASN A 28 30.03 -5.12 11.14
N GLY A 29 28.91 -5.73 10.71
CA GLY A 29 28.20 -6.74 11.48
C GLY A 29 28.76 -8.15 11.36
N VAL A 30 28.03 -9.09 11.93
CA VAL A 30 28.40 -10.51 12.00
C VAL A 30 28.15 -11.20 10.66
N ASN A 31 29.13 -11.98 10.20
CA ASN A 31 28.95 -12.94 9.11
C ASN A 31 28.67 -14.31 9.72
N ALA A 32 27.39 -14.64 9.87
CA ALA A 32 26.97 -15.94 10.40
C ALA A 32 26.85 -16.97 9.27
N SER A 33 27.11 -18.27 9.60
CA SER A 33 26.85 -19.37 8.70
C SER A 33 25.34 -19.67 8.62
N LYS A 34 24.92 -20.42 7.59
CA LYS A 34 23.51 -20.73 7.36
C LYS A 34 22.85 -21.44 8.56
N GLU A 35 23.59 -22.25 9.25
CA GLU A 35 23.17 -23.09 10.38
C GLU A 35 22.95 -22.28 11.66
N GLN A 36 23.49 -21.06 11.73
CA GLN A 36 23.37 -20.18 12.90
C GLN A 36 22.10 -19.33 12.89
N TYR A 37 21.38 -19.26 11.75
CA TYR A 37 20.14 -18.48 11.66
C TYR A 37 18.92 -19.24 12.21
N GLY A 38 17.91 -18.48 12.66
CA GLY A 38 16.61 -18.99 13.07
C GLY A 38 16.43 -19.20 14.56
N SER A 39 17.48 -19.01 15.39
CA SER A 39 17.39 -19.08 16.85
C SER A 39 18.41 -18.15 17.52
N GLY A 40 18.27 -17.93 18.82
CA GLY A 40 19.19 -17.10 19.60
C GLY A 40 18.78 -15.64 19.70
N ILE A 41 19.74 -14.71 19.61
CA ILE A 41 19.52 -13.28 19.75
C ILE A 41 18.91 -12.68 18.47
N LYS A 42 18.04 -11.68 18.61
CA LYS A 42 17.49 -10.95 17.47
C LYS A 42 18.60 -10.27 16.65
N PHE A 43 18.41 -10.32 15.33
CA PHE A 43 19.45 -10.04 14.35
C PHE A 43 18.93 -9.12 13.26
N ILE A 44 19.40 -7.86 13.28
CA ILE A 44 19.03 -6.84 12.29
C ILE A 44 19.73 -7.13 10.97
N ASN A 45 18.94 -7.20 9.89
CA ASN A 45 19.43 -7.31 8.54
C ASN A 45 18.83 -6.23 7.63
N VAL A 46 19.13 -6.29 6.34
CA VAL A 46 18.75 -5.24 5.38
C VAL A 46 17.25 -5.01 5.32
N LEU A 47 16.44 -6.06 5.39
CA LEU A 47 14.99 -5.93 5.34
C LEU A 47 14.42 -5.18 6.56
N ASP A 48 15.06 -5.31 7.73
CA ASP A 48 14.64 -4.57 8.91
C ASP A 48 14.91 -3.07 8.76
N ILE A 49 15.95 -2.68 8.03
CA ILE A 49 16.26 -1.27 7.71
C ILE A 49 15.20 -0.71 6.75
N ILE A 50 14.82 -1.46 5.72
CA ILE A 50 13.93 -1.00 4.64
C ILE A 50 12.47 -0.95 5.11
N ASN A 51 12.01 -1.99 5.82
CA ASN A 51 10.59 -2.18 6.14
C ASN A 51 10.12 -1.38 7.37
N ASN A 52 11.03 -0.74 8.11
CA ASN A 52 10.68 0.02 9.33
C ASN A 52 11.01 1.51 9.19
N PRO A 53 10.31 2.29 8.34
CA PRO A 53 10.71 3.66 7.99
C PRO A 53 10.74 4.63 9.19
N ASN A 54 10.05 4.32 10.28
CA ASN A 54 9.98 5.18 11.46
C ASN A 54 10.94 4.77 12.60
N GLY A 55 11.84 3.83 12.33
CA GLY A 55 12.80 3.30 13.30
C GLY A 55 12.63 1.80 13.53
N ILE A 56 13.73 1.11 13.82
CA ILE A 56 13.75 -0.32 14.12
C ILE A 56 13.47 -0.52 15.59
N THR A 57 12.43 -1.26 15.95
CA THR A 57 12.14 -1.68 17.33
C THR A 57 12.48 -3.16 17.52
N TYR A 58 12.59 -3.61 18.76
CA TYR A 58 12.84 -5.02 19.05
C TYR A 58 11.79 -5.94 18.38
N ASP A 59 10.51 -5.59 18.49
CA ASP A 59 9.41 -6.39 17.96
C ASP A 59 9.36 -6.41 16.42
N SER A 60 9.87 -5.38 15.76
CA SER A 60 9.91 -5.31 14.29
C SER A 60 10.98 -6.21 13.67
N ILE A 61 11.95 -6.70 14.45
CA ILE A 61 13.02 -7.58 13.97
C ILE A 61 12.51 -9.01 13.91
N ILE A 62 12.55 -9.61 12.72
CA ILE A 62 12.10 -10.99 12.49
C ILE A 62 13.25 -11.99 12.64
N GLY A 63 14.45 -11.63 12.17
CA GLY A 63 15.62 -12.51 12.15
C GLY A 63 16.19 -12.78 13.54
N SER A 64 16.80 -13.96 13.72
CA SER A 64 17.59 -14.31 14.90
C SER A 64 18.84 -15.09 14.49
N VAL A 65 19.89 -15.05 15.35
CA VAL A 65 21.16 -15.73 15.10
C VAL A 65 21.72 -16.31 16.39
N ASN A 66 22.24 -17.52 16.31
CA ASN A 66 22.93 -18.20 17.42
C ASN A 66 24.44 -18.03 17.26
N ILE A 67 25.02 -17.11 18.01
CA ILE A 67 26.44 -16.77 18.03
C ILE A 67 26.97 -16.76 19.45
N THR A 68 28.29 -16.77 19.59
CA THR A 68 28.95 -16.80 20.92
C THR A 68 28.69 -15.48 21.67
N SER A 69 28.70 -15.55 23.03
CA SER A 69 28.58 -14.36 23.89
C SER A 69 29.60 -13.28 23.54
N LYS A 70 30.84 -13.65 23.19
CA LYS A 70 31.89 -12.73 22.76
C LYS A 70 31.54 -11.99 21.44
N GLU A 71 30.88 -12.68 20.52
CA GLU A 71 30.39 -12.05 19.27
C GLU A 71 29.19 -11.14 19.54
N ILE A 72 28.29 -11.56 20.44
CA ILE A 72 27.17 -10.73 20.88
C ILE A 72 27.72 -9.42 21.46
N ASP A 73 28.60 -9.47 22.47
CA ASP A 73 29.14 -8.28 23.13
C ASP A 73 29.81 -7.31 22.17
N LYS A 74 30.51 -7.86 21.16
CA LYS A 74 31.17 -7.05 20.14
C LYS A 74 30.19 -6.37 19.17
N ASN A 75 29.02 -6.95 18.94
CA ASN A 75 28.11 -6.53 17.89
C ASN A 75 26.75 -6.05 18.44
N LEU A 76 26.65 -5.77 19.73
CA LEU A 76 25.47 -5.20 20.34
C LEU A 76 25.10 -3.87 19.67
N VAL A 77 23.82 -3.72 19.35
CA VAL A 77 23.20 -2.49 18.90
C VAL A 77 22.50 -1.86 20.10
N LYS A 78 22.69 -0.56 20.28
CA LYS A 78 22.10 0.22 21.36
C LYS A 78 21.04 1.19 20.83
N TYR A 79 20.13 1.61 21.72
CA TYR A 79 19.19 2.68 21.40
C TYR A 79 19.91 3.89 20.80
N GLY A 80 19.45 4.37 19.67
CA GLY A 80 20.04 5.47 18.95
C GLY A 80 21.11 5.09 17.92
N ASP A 81 21.66 3.86 17.92
CA ASP A 81 22.60 3.44 16.88
C ASP A 81 21.94 3.49 15.49
N VAL A 82 22.70 3.92 14.50
CA VAL A 82 22.29 3.99 13.10
C VAL A 82 22.75 2.73 12.36
N LEU A 83 21.85 2.12 11.60
CA LEU A 83 22.14 0.95 10.77
C LEU A 83 22.07 1.35 9.29
N PHE A 84 23.13 1.14 8.53
CA PHE A 84 23.26 1.45 7.10
C PHE A 84 23.31 0.16 6.28
N GLN A 85 22.53 0.09 5.22
CA GLN A 85 22.62 -0.96 4.22
C GLN A 85 23.97 -0.86 3.48
N ARG A 86 24.79 -1.88 3.59
CA ARG A 86 26.14 -1.91 3.00
C ARG A 86 26.13 -2.12 1.50
N SER A 87 25.21 -2.94 0.98
CA SER A 87 25.18 -3.37 -0.42
C SER A 87 23.77 -3.33 -0.98
N SER A 88 23.60 -2.92 -2.25
CA SER A 88 22.35 -3.03 -2.99
C SER A 88 22.60 -3.36 -4.47
N GLU A 89 21.55 -3.82 -5.16
CA GLU A 89 21.55 -4.03 -6.61
C GLU A 89 21.39 -2.70 -7.36
N THR A 90 20.81 -1.67 -6.70
CA THR A 90 20.63 -0.33 -7.26
C THR A 90 21.46 0.68 -6.49
N ARG A 91 21.90 1.76 -7.17
CA ARG A 91 22.67 2.86 -6.56
C ARG A 91 21.79 3.66 -5.59
N GLU A 92 20.53 3.82 -5.92
CA GLU A 92 19.56 4.60 -5.14
C GLU A 92 19.28 3.97 -3.77
N GLU A 93 19.42 2.66 -3.65
CA GLU A 93 19.12 1.96 -2.41
C GLU A 93 20.34 1.77 -1.49
N VAL A 94 21.56 1.80 -2.04
CA VAL A 94 22.76 1.58 -1.20
C VAL A 94 22.86 2.66 -0.12
N GLY A 95 23.29 2.23 1.07
CA GLY A 95 23.41 3.12 2.23
C GLY A 95 22.07 3.63 2.79
N GLN A 96 20.93 3.04 2.40
CA GLN A 96 19.69 3.26 3.14
C GLN A 96 19.92 2.99 4.62
N SER A 97 19.30 3.80 5.48
CA SER A 97 19.62 3.76 6.90
C SER A 97 18.39 3.89 7.76
N ASN A 98 18.52 3.40 8.99
CA ASN A 98 17.49 3.47 9.99
C ASN A 98 18.12 3.47 11.39
N VAL A 99 17.39 3.98 12.37
CA VAL A 99 17.84 4.07 13.75
C VAL A 99 17.19 2.97 14.59
N TYR A 100 17.96 2.35 15.48
CA TYR A 100 17.43 1.41 16.46
C TYR A 100 16.80 2.16 17.64
N LEU A 101 15.51 1.94 17.86
CA LEU A 101 14.70 2.59 18.91
C LEU A 101 14.30 1.61 20.04
N GLY A 102 14.74 0.34 19.96
CA GLY A 102 14.53 -0.64 21.02
C GLY A 102 15.51 -0.48 22.17
N LYS A 103 15.16 -1.05 23.33
CA LYS A 103 16.03 -1.09 24.53
C LYS A 103 16.69 -2.45 24.74
N ASP A 104 16.11 -3.49 24.14
CA ASP A 104 16.58 -4.86 24.29
C ASP A 104 17.83 -5.12 23.45
N PRO A 105 18.71 -6.03 23.89
CA PRO A 105 19.93 -6.33 23.19
C PRO A 105 19.63 -7.04 21.85
N VAL A 106 20.21 -6.53 20.78
CA VAL A 106 20.14 -7.10 19.44
C VAL A 106 21.51 -7.00 18.78
N VAL A 107 21.78 -7.81 17.76
CA VAL A 107 22.99 -7.74 16.94
C VAL A 107 22.63 -7.47 15.48
N PHE A 108 23.61 -7.31 14.59
CA PHE A 108 23.40 -6.94 13.19
C PHE A 108 24.30 -7.69 12.23
N GLY A 109 23.84 -7.87 10.98
CA GLY A 109 24.47 -8.70 9.97
C GLY A 109 25.59 -8.04 9.16
N GLY A 110 26.41 -8.82 8.50
CA GLY A 110 27.57 -8.38 7.72
C GLY A 110 27.22 -7.51 6.49
N PHE A 111 25.96 -7.51 6.06
CA PHE A 111 25.46 -6.60 5.03
C PHE A 111 24.97 -5.26 5.59
N VAL A 112 25.17 -5.03 6.88
CA VAL A 112 24.83 -3.81 7.60
C VAL A 112 26.08 -3.21 8.22
N ILE A 113 26.18 -1.88 8.19
CA ILE A 113 27.19 -1.11 8.93
C ILE A 113 26.46 -0.38 10.06
N ARG A 114 26.94 -0.53 11.29
CA ARG A 114 26.44 0.22 12.45
C ARG A 114 27.28 1.48 12.64
N GLY A 115 26.63 2.61 12.81
CA GLY A 115 27.19 3.85 13.35
C GLY A 115 26.73 4.03 14.80
N SER A 116 27.63 3.84 15.75
CA SER A 116 27.36 4.13 17.16
C SER A 116 27.69 5.58 17.49
N ALA A 117 26.83 6.22 18.27
CA ALA A 117 26.96 7.64 18.61
C ALA A 117 28.27 7.95 19.36
N GLN A 118 29.02 8.95 18.87
CA GLN A 118 30.11 9.60 19.55
C GLN A 118 29.69 10.95 20.16
N LYS A 119 28.71 11.61 19.56
CA LYS A 119 28.08 12.83 20.06
C LYS A 119 26.60 12.59 20.30
N GLU A 120 26.05 13.31 21.26
CA GLU A 120 24.64 13.22 21.56
C GLU A 120 23.79 13.83 20.44
N TYR A 121 22.76 13.10 20.02
CA TYR A 121 21.72 13.56 19.11
C TYR A 121 20.36 12.97 19.49
N ASP A 122 19.30 13.51 18.95
CA ASP A 122 17.98 12.90 19.05
C ASP A 122 17.83 11.79 17.99
N PRO A 123 17.56 10.52 18.38
CA PRO A 123 17.51 9.40 17.43
C PRO A 123 16.41 9.54 16.36
N ILE A 124 15.27 10.14 16.70
CA ILE A 124 14.17 10.34 15.76
C ILE A 124 14.51 11.47 14.78
N PHE A 125 15.11 12.56 15.27
CA PHE A 125 15.66 13.61 14.43
C PHE A 125 16.69 13.01 13.45
N MET A 126 17.66 12.23 13.96
CA MET A 126 18.69 11.57 13.14
C MET A 126 18.06 10.67 12.09
N ASN A 127 17.04 9.88 12.44
CA ASN A 127 16.32 9.03 11.49
C ASN A 127 15.65 9.83 10.36
N GLY A 128 15.11 11.01 10.66
CA GLY A 128 14.57 11.93 9.66
C GLY A 128 15.65 12.54 8.78
N LEU A 129 16.71 13.05 9.37
CA LEU A 129 17.85 13.67 8.69
C LEU A 129 18.49 12.72 7.66
N LEU A 130 18.72 11.46 8.02
CA LEU A 130 19.32 10.45 7.16
C LEU A 130 18.48 10.06 5.95
N LYS A 131 17.20 10.46 5.89
CA LYS A 131 16.27 10.23 4.78
C LYS A 131 16.08 11.42 3.88
N THR A 132 16.76 12.54 4.17
CA THR A 132 16.75 13.72 3.29
C THR A 132 17.46 13.44 1.98
N ASP A 133 17.00 14.07 0.90
CA ASP A 133 17.60 13.91 -0.43
C ASP A 133 19.08 14.32 -0.41
N SER A 134 19.43 15.39 0.31
CA SER A 134 20.81 15.90 0.45
C SER A 134 21.76 14.84 1.01
N LEU A 135 21.41 14.14 2.10
CA LEU A 135 22.26 13.09 2.66
C LEU A 135 22.23 11.80 1.84
N ARG A 136 21.07 11.45 1.26
CA ARG A 136 20.97 10.31 0.36
C ARG A 136 21.89 10.48 -0.87
N ASP A 137 21.90 11.66 -1.47
CA ASP A 137 22.75 11.97 -2.61
C ASP A 137 24.24 11.88 -2.26
N GLN A 138 24.67 12.43 -1.12
CA GLN A 138 26.06 12.28 -0.66
C GLN A 138 26.45 10.80 -0.49
N ILE A 139 25.61 10.01 0.17
CA ILE A 139 25.87 8.59 0.43
C ILE A 139 25.93 7.78 -0.88
N THR A 140 25.00 8.01 -1.81
CA THR A 140 24.96 7.29 -3.09
C THR A 140 26.12 7.67 -4.00
N GLN A 141 26.57 8.94 -3.99
CA GLN A 141 27.74 9.38 -4.73
C GLN A 141 29.05 8.75 -4.23
N LEU A 142 29.15 8.52 -2.91
CA LEU A 142 30.31 7.87 -2.27
C LEU A 142 30.29 6.34 -2.38
N SER A 143 29.22 5.76 -2.93
CA SER A 143 29.14 4.33 -3.18
C SER A 143 29.93 3.92 -4.44
N GLY A 144 30.48 2.72 -4.45
CA GLY A 144 31.22 2.16 -5.58
C GLY A 144 30.57 0.86 -6.09
N GLY A 145 30.88 0.50 -7.34
CA GLY A 145 30.41 -0.72 -8.00
C GLY A 145 29.63 -0.44 -9.28
N SER A 146 29.50 -1.46 -10.14
CA SER A 146 28.80 -1.36 -11.43
C SER A 146 27.56 -2.25 -11.54
N THR A 147 27.60 -3.44 -10.95
CA THR A 147 26.49 -4.41 -10.92
C THR A 147 25.93 -4.61 -9.51
N ARG A 148 26.73 -4.32 -8.50
CA ARG A 148 26.34 -4.29 -7.10
C ARG A 148 27.01 -3.10 -6.45
N PHE A 149 26.22 -2.19 -5.95
CA PHE A 149 26.70 -0.97 -5.31
C PHE A 149 27.00 -1.26 -3.84
N ASN A 150 28.15 -0.75 -3.36
CA ASN A 150 28.61 -0.96 -2.00
C ASN A 150 29.07 0.37 -1.40
N ILE A 151 28.86 0.53 -0.10
CA ILE A 151 29.44 1.62 0.68
C ILE A 151 30.26 1.07 1.84
N GLY A 152 31.39 1.68 2.11
CA GLY A 152 32.28 1.32 3.21
C GLY A 152 32.25 2.32 4.35
N GLN A 153 32.86 1.95 5.48
CA GLN A 153 32.99 2.82 6.65
C GLN A 153 33.74 4.12 6.32
N ASP A 154 34.80 4.04 5.52
CA ASP A 154 35.61 5.20 5.10
C ASP A 154 34.82 6.17 4.21
N SER A 155 33.91 5.66 3.40
CA SER A 155 33.00 6.48 2.61
C SER A 155 31.96 7.16 3.48
N LEU A 156 31.31 6.42 4.38
CA LEU A 156 30.34 6.97 5.33
C LEU A 156 30.98 8.03 6.23
N SER A 157 32.23 7.85 6.65
CA SER A 157 32.96 8.81 7.50
C SER A 157 33.10 10.20 6.87
N LYS A 158 33.07 10.31 5.54
CA LYS A 158 33.22 11.56 4.77
C LYS A 158 31.89 12.31 4.56
N VAL A 159 30.76 11.68 4.86
CA VAL A 159 29.45 12.34 4.75
C VAL A 159 29.37 13.47 5.77
N SER A 160 28.83 14.62 5.38
CA SER A 160 28.59 15.75 6.28
C SER A 160 27.10 16.01 6.45
N ALA A 161 26.71 16.39 7.65
CA ALA A 161 25.36 16.77 8.01
C ALA A 161 25.34 18.08 8.78
N TYR A 162 24.31 18.88 8.58
CA TYR A 162 24.06 20.07 9.40
C TYR A 162 23.17 19.71 10.58
N LEU A 163 23.62 20.06 11.78
CA LEU A 163 22.93 19.72 13.04
C LEU A 163 22.63 20.98 13.85
N PRO A 164 21.37 21.16 14.28
CA PRO A 164 21.03 22.18 15.27
C PRO A 164 21.42 21.75 16.68
N LEU A 165 21.20 22.64 17.66
CA LEU A 165 21.26 22.31 19.05
C LEU A 165 20.29 21.18 19.42
N LYS A 166 20.61 20.43 20.47
CA LYS A 166 19.84 19.25 20.91
C LYS A 166 18.36 19.56 21.16
N GLU A 167 18.07 20.72 21.75
CA GLU A 167 16.71 21.17 22.04
C GLU A 167 15.88 21.33 20.76
N GLU A 168 16.49 21.86 19.70
CA GLU A 168 15.82 21.99 18.39
C GLU A 168 15.64 20.62 17.72
N GLN A 169 16.64 19.73 17.80
CA GLN A 169 16.51 18.34 17.31
C GLN A 169 15.31 17.66 17.97
N THR A 170 15.19 17.76 19.31
CA THR A 170 14.09 17.15 20.06
C THR A 170 12.72 17.78 19.69
N LYS A 171 12.68 19.08 19.42
CA LYS A 171 11.45 19.74 18.98
C LYS A 171 11.01 19.26 17.58
N ILE A 172 11.95 19.14 16.65
CA ILE A 172 11.70 18.59 15.30
C ILE A 172 11.26 17.13 15.40
N ALA A 173 11.97 16.31 16.19
CA ALA A 173 11.64 14.90 16.42
C ALA A 173 10.22 14.72 16.96
N SER A 174 9.83 15.51 17.98
CA SER A 174 8.49 15.48 18.56
C SER A 174 7.41 15.83 17.53
N PHE A 175 7.68 16.80 16.68
CA PHE A 175 6.74 17.20 15.63
C PHE A 175 6.57 16.13 14.54
N LEU A 176 7.68 15.52 14.08
CA LEU A 176 7.66 14.42 13.12
C LEU A 176 6.98 13.17 13.69
N SER A 177 7.23 12.86 14.99
CA SER A 177 6.57 11.75 15.67
C SER A 177 5.05 11.94 15.77
N ALA A 178 4.58 13.18 16.01
CA ALA A 178 3.14 13.47 16.00
C ALA A 178 2.51 13.28 14.62
N ALA A 179 3.26 13.58 13.54
CA ALA A 179 2.81 13.30 12.18
C ALA A 179 2.71 11.78 11.91
N ASP A 180 3.71 11.00 12.39
CA ASP A 180 3.69 9.55 12.28
C ASP A 180 2.55 8.91 13.07
N GLU A 181 2.31 9.38 14.28
CA GLU A 181 1.20 8.92 15.10
C GLU A 181 -0.15 9.19 14.40
N LYS A 182 -0.31 10.37 13.79
CA LYS A 182 -1.53 10.69 13.02
C LYS A 182 -1.72 9.77 11.83
N ILE A 183 -0.66 9.46 11.08
CA ILE A 183 -0.71 8.52 9.95
C ILE A 183 -1.08 7.12 10.45
N SER A 184 -0.49 6.67 11.56
CA SER A 184 -0.79 5.37 12.18
C SER A 184 -2.26 5.28 12.61
N GLN A 185 -2.79 6.29 13.29
CA GLN A 185 -4.20 6.35 13.71
C GLN A 185 -5.16 6.32 12.51
N LEU A 186 -4.85 7.03 11.43
CA LEU A 186 -5.64 7.01 10.21
C LEU A 186 -5.58 5.63 9.54
N THR A 187 -4.43 4.98 9.50
CA THR A 187 -4.25 3.63 8.95
C THR A 187 -5.07 2.62 9.74
N GLN A 188 -5.00 2.64 11.06
CA GLN A 188 -5.82 1.78 11.91
C GLN A 188 -7.33 2.02 11.72
N LYS A 189 -7.73 3.29 11.59
CA LYS A 189 -9.13 3.63 11.31
C LYS A 189 -9.60 3.07 9.96
N HIS A 190 -8.74 3.13 8.92
CA HIS A 190 -9.02 2.55 7.61
C HIS A 190 -9.24 1.03 7.68
N GLU A 191 -8.35 0.33 8.39
CA GLU A 191 -8.45 -1.12 8.60
C GLU A 191 -9.73 -1.51 9.35
N LEU A 192 -10.05 -0.81 10.44
CA LEU A 192 -11.26 -1.07 11.23
C LEU A 192 -12.55 -0.81 10.42
N LEU A 193 -12.59 0.26 9.61
CA LEU A 193 -13.72 0.53 8.72
C LEU A 193 -13.88 -0.57 7.66
N SER A 194 -12.77 -1.07 7.10
CA SER A 194 -12.78 -2.15 6.11
C SER A 194 -13.28 -3.46 6.72
N GLN A 195 -12.82 -3.80 7.92
CA GLN A 195 -13.31 -4.97 8.66
C GLN A 195 -14.78 -4.83 9.04
N TYR A 196 -15.20 -3.63 9.47
CA TYR A 196 -16.61 -3.35 9.77
C TYR A 196 -17.49 -3.53 8.53
N LYS A 197 -17.08 -2.99 7.36
CA LYS A 197 -17.79 -3.22 6.09
C LYS A 197 -17.94 -4.70 5.79
N GLN A 198 -16.85 -5.46 5.87
CA GLN A 198 -16.86 -6.90 5.58
C GLN A 198 -17.82 -7.66 6.52
N GLY A 199 -17.78 -7.37 7.82
CA GLY A 199 -18.69 -7.98 8.80
C GLY A 199 -20.14 -7.60 8.56
N MET A 200 -20.43 -6.34 8.20
CA MET A 200 -21.79 -5.91 7.88
C MET A 200 -22.29 -6.53 6.58
N MET A 201 -21.47 -6.64 5.54
CA MET A 201 -21.82 -7.35 4.31
C MET A 201 -22.20 -8.80 4.61
N GLN A 202 -21.39 -9.52 5.40
CA GLN A 202 -21.68 -10.90 5.78
C GLN A 202 -23.04 -11.02 6.48
N LYS A 203 -23.31 -10.16 7.47
CA LYS A 203 -24.57 -10.19 8.23
C LYS A 203 -25.79 -9.82 7.39
N LEU A 204 -25.66 -8.83 6.51
CA LEU A 204 -26.76 -8.38 5.65
C LEU A 204 -27.12 -9.43 4.59
N PHE A 205 -26.13 -9.95 3.87
CA PHE A 205 -26.37 -10.93 2.81
C PHE A 205 -26.68 -12.35 3.32
N SER A 206 -26.34 -12.67 4.58
CA SER A 206 -26.81 -13.89 5.26
C SER A 206 -28.16 -13.70 5.99
N GLN A 207 -28.79 -12.54 5.87
CA GLN A 207 -30.04 -12.17 6.54
C GLN A 207 -30.00 -12.26 8.08
N GLN A 208 -28.81 -12.34 8.70
CA GLN A 208 -28.64 -12.22 10.15
C GLN A 208 -28.97 -10.82 10.66
N LEU A 209 -28.85 -9.82 9.81
CA LEU A 209 -29.25 -8.45 10.03
C LEU A 209 -30.07 -7.99 8.84
N ARG A 210 -31.28 -7.46 9.09
CA ARG A 210 -32.15 -6.89 8.06
C ARG A 210 -32.54 -5.45 8.43
N PHE A 211 -32.74 -4.64 7.42
CA PHE A 211 -33.35 -3.32 7.61
C PHE A 211 -34.86 -3.45 7.77
N LYS A 212 -35.45 -2.45 8.38
CA LYS A 212 -36.90 -2.27 8.45
C LYS A 212 -37.33 -1.18 7.48
N ALA A 213 -38.58 -1.20 7.07
CA ALA A 213 -39.23 -0.13 6.34
C ALA A 213 -39.26 1.16 7.18
N ASP A 214 -39.52 2.30 6.54
CA ASP A 214 -39.48 3.62 7.22
C ASP A 214 -40.58 3.77 8.28
N ASP A 215 -41.67 3.00 8.17
CA ASP A 215 -42.73 2.92 9.17
C ASP A 215 -42.43 1.94 10.33
N GLY A 216 -41.23 1.29 10.31
CA GLY A 216 -40.77 0.33 11.31
C GLY A 216 -41.25 -1.12 11.07
N SER A 217 -42.00 -1.38 10.02
CA SER A 217 -42.42 -2.74 9.65
C SER A 217 -41.25 -3.57 9.09
N GLU A 218 -41.35 -4.91 9.20
CA GLU A 218 -40.39 -5.81 8.57
C GLU A 218 -40.67 -5.90 7.06
N PHE A 219 -39.63 -6.01 6.26
CA PHE A 219 -39.77 -6.36 4.86
C PHE A 219 -40.16 -7.83 4.66
N GLY A 220 -40.76 -8.16 3.53
CA GLY A 220 -41.11 -9.54 3.16
C GLY A 220 -39.87 -10.43 2.99
N GLU A 221 -40.11 -11.73 2.79
CA GLU A 221 -39.07 -12.72 2.54
C GLU A 221 -38.28 -12.35 1.27
N TRP A 222 -36.99 -12.69 1.23
CA TRP A 222 -36.18 -12.56 0.03
C TRP A 222 -36.57 -13.63 -0.99
N GLU A 223 -36.57 -13.28 -2.25
CA GLU A 223 -36.95 -14.17 -3.35
C GLU A 223 -35.71 -14.68 -4.08
N ASP A 224 -35.64 -15.99 -4.29
CA ASP A 224 -34.60 -16.62 -5.10
C ASP A 224 -34.74 -16.22 -6.57
N LYS A 225 -33.72 -15.59 -7.16
CA LYS A 225 -33.70 -15.11 -8.55
C LYS A 225 -32.35 -15.37 -9.22
N LYS A 226 -32.42 -15.72 -10.50
CA LYS A 226 -31.23 -15.78 -11.34
C LYS A 226 -30.77 -14.37 -11.75
N LEU A 227 -29.47 -14.17 -11.91
CA LEU A 227 -28.94 -12.89 -12.43
C LEU A 227 -29.53 -12.57 -13.80
N GLY A 228 -29.76 -13.57 -14.67
CA GLY A 228 -30.37 -13.37 -15.97
C GLY A 228 -31.83 -12.92 -15.94
N GLU A 229 -32.55 -13.10 -14.81
CA GLU A 229 -33.93 -12.64 -14.64
C GLU A 229 -34.00 -11.16 -14.21
N VAL A 230 -32.96 -10.69 -13.56
CA VAL A 230 -32.93 -9.33 -12.96
C VAL A 230 -31.98 -8.35 -13.68
N GLY A 231 -31.29 -8.84 -14.72
CA GLY A 231 -30.38 -8.00 -15.52
C GLY A 231 -29.87 -8.70 -16.77
N GLU A 232 -28.99 -8.04 -17.49
CA GLU A 232 -28.39 -8.51 -18.73
C GLU A 232 -26.86 -8.54 -18.63
N ASN A 233 -26.25 -9.68 -18.99
CA ASN A 233 -24.80 -9.79 -19.20
C ASN A 233 -24.44 -9.49 -20.65
N ILE A 234 -23.60 -8.50 -20.88
CA ILE A 234 -23.20 -8.00 -22.19
C ILE A 234 -21.73 -8.35 -22.43
N ILE A 235 -21.42 -9.01 -23.56
CA ILE A 235 -20.05 -9.38 -23.95
C ILE A 235 -19.36 -8.15 -24.55
N GLY A 236 -18.08 -7.96 -24.21
CA GLY A 236 -17.31 -6.82 -24.65
C GLY A 236 -16.77 -6.91 -26.09
N LEU A 237 -16.06 -5.87 -26.48
CA LEU A 237 -15.51 -5.64 -27.81
C LEU A 237 -14.36 -6.60 -28.12
N THR A 238 -14.43 -7.25 -29.27
CA THR A 238 -13.25 -7.85 -29.90
C THR A 238 -12.59 -6.81 -30.81
N TYR A 239 -11.31 -6.56 -30.61
CA TYR A 239 -10.52 -5.61 -31.38
C TYR A 239 -9.16 -6.22 -31.73
N SER A 240 -8.54 -5.73 -32.82
CA SER A 240 -7.21 -6.14 -33.28
C SER A 240 -6.16 -5.12 -32.83
N PRO A 241 -4.87 -5.48 -32.84
CA PRO A 241 -3.79 -4.52 -32.58
C PRO A 241 -3.82 -3.28 -33.49
N THR A 242 -4.36 -3.42 -34.70
CA THR A 242 -4.51 -2.31 -35.67
C THR A 242 -5.62 -1.33 -35.31
N ASP A 243 -6.55 -1.71 -34.46
CA ASP A 243 -7.59 -0.82 -33.95
C ASP A 243 -7.09 0.07 -32.80
N VAL A 244 -5.92 -0.28 -32.20
CA VAL A 244 -5.38 0.42 -31.03
C VAL A 244 -4.70 1.72 -31.44
N THR A 245 -4.98 2.80 -30.69
CA THR A 245 -4.34 4.10 -30.86
C THR A 245 -3.31 4.33 -29.74
N ASN A 246 -2.19 4.99 -30.07
CA ASN A 246 -1.12 5.33 -29.11
C ASN A 246 -0.98 6.84 -28.90
N ASP A 247 -1.87 7.62 -29.49
CA ASP A 247 -1.86 9.09 -29.46
C ASP A 247 -2.80 9.69 -28.40
N GLY A 248 -3.40 8.83 -27.58
CA GLY A 248 -4.34 9.24 -26.54
C GLY A 248 -5.77 9.49 -27.05
N THR A 249 -6.02 9.35 -28.37
CA THR A 249 -7.35 9.46 -28.96
C THR A 249 -8.12 8.14 -28.91
N GLY A 250 -9.40 8.16 -29.27
CA GLY A 250 -10.24 6.97 -29.31
C GLY A 250 -10.94 6.65 -27.98
N ILE A 251 -11.70 5.56 -27.99
CA ILE A 251 -12.52 5.13 -26.86
C ILE A 251 -11.70 4.19 -25.96
N LEU A 252 -11.68 4.44 -24.65
CA LEU A 252 -11.01 3.59 -23.66
C LEU A 252 -11.70 2.22 -23.60
N VAL A 253 -10.89 1.15 -23.71
CA VAL A 253 -11.33 -0.24 -23.58
C VAL A 253 -10.98 -0.76 -22.20
N LEU A 254 -11.96 -0.96 -21.34
CA LEU A 254 -11.77 -1.49 -20.00
C LEU A 254 -11.39 -2.99 -20.04
N ARG A 255 -10.39 -3.36 -19.26
CA ARG A 255 -9.84 -4.71 -19.14
C ARG A 255 -9.72 -5.09 -17.67
N SER A 256 -9.28 -6.31 -17.38
CA SER A 256 -9.07 -6.78 -15.99
C SER A 256 -8.07 -5.95 -15.20
N SER A 257 -7.10 -5.31 -15.88
CA SER A 257 -6.13 -4.37 -15.29
C SER A 257 -6.77 -3.07 -14.78
N ASN A 258 -7.95 -2.71 -15.28
CA ASN A 258 -8.71 -1.56 -14.84
C ASN A 258 -9.57 -1.84 -13.58
N ILE A 259 -9.55 -3.07 -13.05
CA ILE A 259 -10.19 -3.40 -11.76
C ILE A 259 -9.10 -3.60 -10.72
N LYS A 260 -8.91 -2.61 -9.83
CA LYS A 260 -7.97 -2.69 -8.72
C LYS A 260 -8.71 -2.48 -7.41
N GLU A 261 -8.62 -3.46 -6.51
CA GLU A 261 -9.22 -3.40 -5.16
C GLU A 261 -10.71 -3.01 -5.15
N GLY A 262 -11.47 -3.51 -6.15
CA GLY A 262 -12.91 -3.21 -6.30
C GLY A 262 -13.21 -1.79 -6.82
N ARG A 263 -12.21 -1.09 -7.35
CA ARG A 263 -12.33 0.26 -7.92
C ARG A 263 -11.93 0.27 -9.38
N LEU A 264 -12.49 1.24 -10.12
CA LEU A 264 -12.07 1.52 -11.48
C LEU A 264 -10.71 2.25 -11.44
N ASP A 265 -9.70 1.66 -12.08
CA ASP A 265 -8.38 2.24 -12.26
C ASP A 265 -8.13 2.49 -13.76
N LYS A 266 -7.99 3.75 -14.15
CA LYS A 266 -7.74 4.14 -15.55
C LYS A 266 -6.25 4.36 -15.85
N SER A 267 -5.33 3.84 -15.02
CA SER A 267 -3.88 3.96 -15.27
C SER A 267 -3.41 3.14 -16.48
N ASP A 268 -4.08 2.02 -16.77
CA ASP A 268 -3.86 1.23 -17.98
C ASP A 268 -4.86 1.69 -19.05
N GLN A 269 -4.36 2.40 -20.08
CA GLN A 269 -5.16 3.04 -21.11
C GLN A 269 -4.93 2.39 -22.48
N VAL A 270 -5.73 1.36 -22.79
CA VAL A 270 -5.84 0.88 -24.17
C VAL A 270 -7.04 1.55 -24.81
N ARG A 271 -6.77 2.35 -25.85
CA ARG A 271 -7.81 3.06 -26.60
C ARG A 271 -7.91 2.52 -28.02
N VAL A 272 -9.12 2.53 -28.58
CA VAL A 272 -9.36 2.06 -29.94
C VAL A 272 -10.07 3.12 -30.77
N ASN A 273 -9.67 3.21 -32.04
CA ASN A 273 -10.35 4.02 -33.05
C ASN A 273 -11.19 3.12 -33.96
N LYS A 274 -12.33 2.69 -33.45
CA LYS A 274 -13.25 1.79 -34.12
C LYS A 274 -14.69 2.21 -33.82
N LYS A 275 -15.60 1.97 -34.74
CA LYS A 275 -17.04 2.17 -34.50
C LYS A 275 -17.50 1.17 -33.43
N ILE A 276 -17.96 1.66 -32.32
CA ILE A 276 -18.48 0.88 -31.18
C ILE A 276 -20.01 0.85 -31.28
N GLN A 277 -20.62 -0.31 -31.04
CA GLN A 277 -22.07 -0.43 -30.92
C GLN A 277 -22.54 0.17 -29.60
N ASP A 278 -23.65 0.88 -29.59
CA ASP A 278 -24.19 1.55 -28.39
C ASP A 278 -24.40 0.58 -27.21
N LYS A 279 -24.77 -0.68 -27.53
CA LYS A 279 -25.00 -1.72 -26.51
C LYS A 279 -23.76 -1.98 -25.64
N ILE A 280 -22.55 -1.89 -26.22
CA ILE A 280 -21.28 -2.14 -25.53
C ILE A 280 -20.56 -0.85 -25.13
N ILE A 281 -21.24 0.29 -25.19
CA ILE A 281 -20.82 1.49 -24.47
C ILE A 281 -21.25 1.34 -23.01
N VAL A 282 -20.30 1.58 -22.11
CA VAL A 282 -20.54 1.53 -20.66
C VAL A 282 -21.50 2.63 -20.25
N GLN A 283 -22.46 2.29 -19.42
CA GLN A 283 -23.45 3.21 -18.87
C GLN A 283 -23.22 3.43 -17.36
N PRO A 284 -23.67 4.55 -16.78
CA PRO A 284 -23.60 4.76 -15.34
C PRO A 284 -24.27 3.61 -14.57
N ASN A 285 -23.61 3.17 -13.51
CA ASN A 285 -23.95 2.01 -12.68
C ASN A 285 -23.84 0.64 -13.37
N ASP A 286 -23.30 0.52 -14.58
CA ASP A 286 -22.92 -0.79 -15.10
C ASP A 286 -21.88 -1.45 -14.19
N ILE A 287 -21.93 -2.79 -14.05
CA ILE A 287 -20.92 -3.55 -13.33
C ILE A 287 -20.01 -4.23 -14.35
N LEU A 288 -18.75 -3.82 -14.38
CA LEU A 288 -17.70 -4.47 -15.16
C LEU A 288 -17.24 -5.73 -14.44
N ILE A 289 -17.20 -6.87 -15.11
CA ILE A 289 -16.83 -8.17 -14.54
C ILE A 289 -15.71 -8.79 -15.37
N CYS A 290 -14.66 -9.27 -14.73
CA CYS A 290 -13.62 -10.07 -15.38
C CYS A 290 -14.15 -11.50 -15.59
N THR A 291 -14.44 -11.87 -16.83
CA THR A 291 -15.01 -13.17 -17.18
C THR A 291 -13.98 -14.15 -17.74
N ARG A 292 -12.83 -13.68 -18.22
CA ARG A 292 -11.72 -14.52 -18.70
C ARG A 292 -10.38 -13.90 -18.36
N ASN A 293 -9.48 -14.72 -17.80
CA ASN A 293 -8.11 -14.28 -17.49
C ASN A 293 -7.16 -15.49 -17.36
N GLY A 294 -5.86 -15.28 -17.60
CA GLY A 294 -4.84 -16.32 -17.34
C GLY A 294 -4.73 -16.70 -15.86
N SER A 295 -5.07 -15.80 -14.94
CA SER A 295 -5.11 -16.07 -13.51
C SER A 295 -6.55 -16.31 -13.04
N GLN A 296 -6.81 -17.50 -12.53
CA GLN A 296 -8.13 -17.92 -12.00
C GLN A 296 -8.66 -16.96 -10.93
N ARG A 297 -7.80 -16.44 -10.05
CA ARG A 297 -8.17 -15.53 -8.97
C ARG A 297 -8.70 -14.17 -9.43
N LEU A 298 -8.57 -13.84 -10.72
CA LEU A 298 -9.09 -12.60 -11.29
C LEU A 298 -10.52 -12.79 -11.86
N ILE A 299 -10.95 -14.02 -12.07
CA ILE A 299 -12.30 -14.30 -12.58
C ILE A 299 -13.33 -13.94 -11.51
N GLY A 300 -14.39 -13.26 -11.93
CA GLY A 300 -15.45 -12.75 -11.04
C GLY A 300 -15.11 -11.41 -10.38
N LYS A 301 -13.86 -10.91 -10.46
CA LYS A 301 -13.59 -9.54 -9.99
C LYS A 301 -14.46 -8.56 -10.74
N SER A 302 -15.10 -7.67 -10.01
CA SER A 302 -16.06 -6.72 -10.54
C SER A 302 -15.89 -5.32 -9.94
N VAL A 303 -16.40 -4.33 -10.67
CA VAL A 303 -16.47 -2.94 -10.22
C VAL A 303 -17.70 -2.27 -10.83
N ILE A 304 -18.42 -1.48 -10.03
CA ILE A 304 -19.48 -0.61 -10.54
C ILE A 304 -18.87 0.65 -11.15
N ILE A 305 -19.34 1.02 -12.34
CA ILE A 305 -18.81 2.17 -13.08
C ILE A 305 -19.66 3.40 -12.79
N ASN A 306 -19.00 4.42 -12.23
CA ASN A 306 -19.56 5.76 -12.01
C ASN A 306 -18.55 6.78 -12.54
N ASP A 307 -18.47 6.87 -13.86
CA ASP A 307 -17.54 7.75 -14.58
C ASP A 307 -18.25 8.32 -15.80
N ASP A 308 -17.98 9.59 -16.11
CA ASP A 308 -18.63 10.32 -17.21
C ASP A 308 -17.91 10.12 -18.55
N GLU A 309 -16.72 9.48 -18.55
CA GLU A 309 -15.98 9.21 -19.78
C GLU A 309 -16.69 8.12 -20.61
N VAL A 310 -16.75 8.33 -21.92
CA VAL A 310 -17.27 7.32 -22.85
C VAL A 310 -16.26 6.18 -22.96
N MET A 311 -16.64 5.02 -22.45
CA MET A 311 -15.79 3.82 -22.41
C MET A 311 -16.51 2.61 -23.01
N THR A 312 -15.72 1.63 -23.44
CA THR A 312 -16.17 0.28 -23.77
C THR A 312 -15.34 -0.73 -22.97
N PHE A 313 -15.52 -2.00 -23.21
CA PHE A 313 -14.80 -3.06 -22.49
C PHE A 313 -14.43 -4.21 -23.43
N GLY A 314 -13.33 -4.90 -23.15
CA GLY A 314 -12.79 -5.95 -23.99
C GLY A 314 -13.56 -7.27 -23.89
N ALA A 315 -13.42 -8.15 -24.87
CA ALA A 315 -14.12 -9.45 -24.96
C ALA A 315 -13.82 -10.45 -23.83
N PHE A 316 -12.81 -10.17 -22.99
CA PHE A 316 -12.50 -10.95 -21.79
C PHE A 316 -13.21 -10.41 -20.53
N MET A 317 -13.99 -9.36 -20.73
CA MET A 317 -14.83 -8.72 -19.74
C MET A 317 -16.29 -8.90 -20.13
N SER A 318 -17.18 -8.80 -19.15
CA SER A 318 -18.60 -8.62 -19.34
C SER A 318 -19.04 -7.39 -18.58
N VAL A 319 -20.05 -6.71 -19.08
CA VAL A 319 -20.80 -5.72 -18.32
C VAL A 319 -22.12 -6.34 -17.93
N TYR A 320 -22.45 -6.26 -16.64
CA TYR A 320 -23.78 -6.59 -16.15
C TYR A 320 -24.59 -5.31 -15.98
N ARG A 321 -25.76 -5.25 -16.61
CA ARG A 321 -26.65 -4.10 -16.62
C ARG A 321 -27.99 -4.43 -15.99
N SER A 322 -28.36 -3.72 -14.94
CA SER A 322 -29.61 -3.90 -14.20
C SER A 322 -29.98 -2.63 -13.45
N LYS A 323 -31.26 -2.41 -13.21
CA LYS A 323 -31.72 -1.35 -12.31
C LYS A 323 -31.36 -1.58 -10.84
N TYR A 324 -30.88 -2.79 -10.50
CA TYR A 324 -30.50 -3.21 -9.15
C TYR A 324 -28.99 -3.18 -8.92
N ASN A 325 -28.20 -2.66 -9.87
CA ASN A 325 -26.74 -2.77 -9.84
C ASN A 325 -26.08 -2.18 -8.61
N ARG A 326 -26.65 -1.15 -7.98
CA ARG A 326 -26.11 -0.62 -6.72
C ARG A 326 -26.10 -1.65 -5.57
N PHE A 327 -27.08 -2.56 -5.55
CA PHE A 327 -27.13 -3.69 -4.61
C PHE A 327 -26.28 -4.85 -5.13
N ILE A 328 -26.42 -5.21 -6.41
CA ILE A 328 -25.75 -6.36 -7.04
C ILE A 328 -24.22 -6.18 -7.01
N ALA A 329 -23.70 -4.95 -7.10
CA ALA A 329 -22.27 -4.69 -6.98
C ALA A 329 -21.70 -5.14 -5.61
N TYR A 330 -22.47 -5.05 -4.54
CA TYR A 330 -22.08 -5.60 -3.22
C TYR A 330 -22.28 -7.09 -3.15
N LEU A 331 -23.38 -7.62 -3.73
CA LEU A 331 -23.60 -9.06 -3.83
C LEU A 331 -22.43 -9.77 -4.53
N MET A 332 -21.90 -9.19 -5.61
CA MET A 332 -20.74 -9.71 -6.36
C MET A 332 -19.40 -9.60 -5.60
N GLN A 333 -19.37 -8.97 -4.44
CA GLN A 333 -18.22 -8.95 -3.54
C GLN A 333 -18.32 -10.00 -2.42
N THR A 334 -19.43 -10.72 -2.33
CA THR A 334 -19.68 -11.73 -1.28
C THR A 334 -18.96 -13.05 -1.58
N PRO A 335 -18.64 -13.86 -0.54
CA PRO A 335 -18.15 -15.22 -0.73
C PRO A 335 -19.10 -16.10 -1.57
N TRP A 336 -20.41 -15.95 -1.43
CA TRP A 336 -21.43 -16.73 -2.16
C TRP A 336 -21.36 -16.53 -3.68
N PHE A 337 -21.07 -15.30 -4.13
CA PHE A 337 -20.82 -15.04 -5.55
C PHE A 337 -19.57 -15.77 -6.03
N PHE A 338 -18.45 -15.65 -5.28
CA PHE A 338 -17.21 -16.31 -5.66
C PHE A 338 -17.27 -17.83 -5.56
N GLU A 339 -18.07 -18.40 -4.68
CA GLU A 339 -18.35 -19.86 -4.64
C GLU A 339 -19.01 -20.32 -5.95
N GLN A 340 -20.03 -19.62 -6.44
CA GLN A 340 -20.65 -19.94 -7.72
C GLN A 340 -19.66 -19.75 -8.88
N VAL A 341 -18.82 -18.71 -8.85
CA VAL A 341 -17.73 -18.53 -9.79
C VAL A 341 -16.82 -19.76 -9.79
N GLN A 342 -16.33 -20.21 -8.65
CA GLN A 342 -15.40 -21.33 -8.53
C GLN A 342 -16.02 -22.67 -8.98
N MET A 343 -17.25 -22.93 -8.62
CA MET A 343 -17.97 -24.16 -9.04
C MET A 343 -18.17 -24.25 -10.54
N ASN A 344 -18.20 -23.11 -11.25
CA ASN A 344 -18.48 -23.03 -12.68
C ASN A 344 -17.25 -22.72 -13.55
N LEU A 345 -16.04 -22.67 -12.95
CA LEU A 345 -14.82 -22.53 -13.73
C LEU A 345 -14.53 -23.80 -14.52
N GLY A 346 -14.31 -23.65 -15.84
CA GLY A 346 -13.92 -24.76 -16.69
C GLY A 346 -12.54 -25.31 -16.36
N ALA A 347 -12.38 -26.63 -16.41
CA ALA A 347 -11.14 -27.35 -16.05
C ALA A 347 -9.92 -27.00 -16.94
N ARG A 348 -10.12 -26.41 -18.12
CA ARG A 348 -9.05 -26.09 -19.09
C ARG A 348 -8.84 -24.62 -19.37
N ILE A 349 -9.83 -23.79 -19.13
CA ILE A 349 -9.79 -22.35 -19.40
C ILE A 349 -10.39 -21.61 -18.22
N ASN A 350 -9.67 -20.67 -17.67
CA ASN A 350 -10.17 -19.78 -16.61
C ASN A 350 -11.16 -18.79 -17.24
N GLN A 351 -12.38 -19.22 -17.41
CA GLN A 351 -13.45 -18.43 -18.03
C GLN A 351 -14.83 -18.81 -17.45
N ILE A 352 -15.66 -17.81 -17.28
CA ILE A 352 -17.10 -17.93 -17.06
C ILE A 352 -17.81 -17.29 -18.25
N THR A 353 -18.80 -17.97 -18.81
CA THR A 353 -19.60 -17.41 -19.91
C THR A 353 -20.70 -16.51 -19.36
N THR A 354 -21.24 -15.61 -20.20
CA THR A 354 -22.42 -14.81 -19.85
C THR A 354 -23.64 -15.68 -19.58
N GLY A 355 -23.77 -16.81 -20.30
CA GLY A 355 -24.82 -17.80 -20.04
C GLY A 355 -24.68 -18.40 -18.63
N THR A 356 -23.49 -18.78 -18.23
CA THR A 356 -23.22 -19.29 -16.87
C THR A 356 -23.51 -18.22 -15.80
N LEU A 357 -23.09 -16.98 -16.01
CA LEU A 357 -23.39 -15.87 -15.08
C LEU A 357 -24.91 -15.63 -14.94
N ASN A 358 -25.68 -15.78 -16.04
CA ASN A 358 -27.14 -15.64 -15.99
C ASN A 358 -27.81 -16.68 -15.11
N GLU A 359 -27.23 -17.87 -14.97
CA GLU A 359 -27.77 -18.96 -14.15
C GLU A 359 -27.40 -18.84 -12.66
N PHE A 360 -26.51 -17.92 -12.28
CA PHE A 360 -26.20 -17.71 -10.88
C PHE A 360 -27.42 -17.23 -10.11
N THR A 361 -27.71 -17.90 -9.01
CA THR A 361 -28.92 -17.72 -8.24
C THR A 361 -28.61 -17.13 -6.87
N PHE A 362 -29.37 -16.13 -6.46
CA PHE A 362 -29.22 -15.44 -5.18
C PHE A 362 -30.58 -15.02 -4.64
N ASP A 363 -30.65 -14.89 -3.33
CA ASP A 363 -31.80 -14.30 -2.66
C ASP A 363 -31.81 -12.76 -2.85
N PHE A 364 -32.93 -12.21 -3.29
CA PHE A 364 -33.12 -10.79 -3.53
C PHE A 364 -34.22 -10.23 -2.61
N PRO A 365 -33.93 -9.16 -1.82
CA PRO A 365 -34.97 -8.43 -1.12
C PRO A 365 -35.81 -7.58 -2.08
N CYS A 366 -36.88 -7.00 -1.58
CA CYS A 366 -37.62 -5.99 -2.32
C CYS A 366 -36.72 -4.77 -2.63
N LEU A 367 -37.10 -3.99 -3.63
CA LEU A 367 -36.29 -2.85 -4.11
C LEU A 367 -35.96 -1.82 -3.00
N GLU A 368 -36.87 -1.61 -2.08
CA GLU A 368 -36.68 -0.67 -0.97
C GLU A 368 -35.57 -1.16 -0.03
N GLU A 369 -35.58 -2.42 0.38
CA GLU A 369 -34.54 -2.99 1.21
C GLU A 369 -33.18 -3.06 0.47
N GLN A 370 -33.16 -3.43 -0.82
CA GLN A 370 -31.97 -3.33 -1.65
C GLN A 370 -31.34 -1.92 -1.62
N THR A 371 -32.19 -0.90 -1.71
CA THR A 371 -31.76 0.50 -1.67
C THR A 371 -31.16 0.87 -0.32
N LYS A 372 -31.77 0.44 0.79
CA LYS A 372 -31.24 0.65 2.14
C LYS A 372 -29.88 -0.03 2.33
N ILE A 373 -29.75 -1.29 1.91
CA ILE A 373 -28.48 -2.04 1.96
C ILE A 373 -27.40 -1.32 1.15
N ALA A 374 -27.70 -0.98 -0.11
CA ALA A 374 -26.75 -0.30 -0.99
C ALA A 374 -26.30 1.06 -0.44
N ASN A 375 -27.23 1.87 0.06
CA ASN A 375 -26.93 3.19 0.64
C ASN A 375 -26.06 3.05 1.89
N PHE A 376 -26.39 2.11 2.78
CA PHE A 376 -25.60 1.86 3.99
C PHE A 376 -24.16 1.46 3.68
N LEU A 377 -23.97 0.48 2.78
CA LEU A 377 -22.64 0.03 2.40
C LEU A 377 -21.86 1.10 1.63
N SER A 378 -22.53 1.85 0.76
CA SER A 378 -21.93 3.00 0.04
C SER A 378 -21.47 4.09 1.00
N ALA A 379 -22.22 4.37 2.07
CA ALA A 379 -21.79 5.34 3.08
C ALA A 379 -20.54 4.89 3.85
N ILE A 380 -20.35 3.58 4.03
CA ILE A 380 -19.12 3.03 4.62
C ILE A 380 -17.96 3.17 3.62
N ASP A 381 -18.17 2.84 2.33
CA ASP A 381 -17.16 2.99 1.28
C ASP A 381 -16.66 4.44 1.17
N GLN A 382 -17.58 5.42 1.23
CA GLN A 382 -17.21 6.83 1.24
C GLN A 382 -16.32 7.19 2.44
N LYS A 383 -16.61 6.65 3.64
CA LYS A 383 -15.77 6.87 4.83
C LYS A 383 -14.38 6.25 4.67
N ILE A 384 -14.29 5.03 4.11
CA ILE A 384 -13.02 4.35 3.82
C ILE A 384 -12.20 5.19 2.84
N GLU A 385 -12.83 5.68 1.76
CA GLU A 385 -12.19 6.51 0.75
C GLU A 385 -11.64 7.82 1.33
N VAL A 386 -12.44 8.54 2.11
CA VAL A 386 -12.00 9.79 2.77
C VAL A 386 -10.80 9.54 3.67
N VAL A 387 -10.80 8.44 4.43
CA VAL A 387 -9.66 8.10 5.30
C VAL A 387 -8.43 7.71 4.48
N ALA A 388 -8.58 6.97 3.37
CA ALA A 388 -7.48 6.65 2.47
C ALA A 388 -6.83 7.93 1.89
N GLN A 389 -7.63 8.89 1.45
CA GLN A 389 -7.14 10.19 0.96
C GLN A 389 -6.42 10.98 2.07
N GLN A 390 -6.94 10.97 3.30
CA GLN A 390 -6.29 11.61 4.45
C GLN A 390 -4.92 10.98 4.76
N ILE A 391 -4.79 9.66 4.63
CA ILE A 391 -3.50 8.96 4.80
C ILE A 391 -2.48 9.45 3.76
N GLU A 392 -2.87 9.47 2.49
CA GLU A 392 -1.98 9.91 1.41
C GLU A 392 -1.58 11.39 1.54
N GLN A 393 -2.53 12.25 1.88
CA GLN A 393 -2.25 13.67 2.17
C GLN A 393 -1.28 13.83 3.34
N ALA A 394 -1.49 13.08 4.43
CA ALA A 394 -0.61 13.13 5.61
C ALA A 394 0.81 12.63 5.30
N LYS A 395 0.96 11.58 4.49
CA LYS A 395 2.25 11.08 4.02
C LYS A 395 2.98 12.11 3.14
N GLN A 396 2.28 12.70 2.18
CA GLN A 396 2.83 13.75 1.31
C GLN A 396 3.25 14.99 2.12
N TRP A 397 2.41 15.41 3.06
CA TRP A 397 2.73 16.50 3.96
C TRP A 397 3.99 16.22 4.80
N LYS A 398 4.09 15.01 5.40
CA LYS A 398 5.29 14.58 6.14
C LYS A 398 6.53 14.61 5.24
N LYS A 399 6.44 14.13 4.00
CA LYS A 399 7.54 14.18 3.02
C LYS A 399 7.97 15.61 2.75
N GLY A 400 7.02 16.53 2.57
CA GLY A 400 7.30 17.96 2.38
C GLY A 400 7.95 18.60 3.61
N LEU A 401 7.56 18.20 4.83
CA LEU A 401 8.21 18.66 6.07
C LEU A 401 9.67 18.22 6.14
N LEU A 402 9.97 16.96 5.84
CA LEU A 402 11.33 16.44 5.82
C LEU A 402 12.23 17.24 4.86
N GLN A 403 11.74 17.64 3.68
CA GLN A 403 12.51 18.45 2.73
C GLN A 403 12.69 19.91 3.13
N GLN A 404 11.85 20.45 4.01
CA GLN A 404 11.87 21.87 4.38
C GLN A 404 12.46 22.12 5.78
N MET A 405 12.36 21.16 6.70
CA MET A 405 12.82 21.26 8.08
C MET A 405 14.28 20.78 8.25
N PHE A 406 14.89 20.23 7.22
CA PHE A 406 16.31 19.84 7.21
C PHE A 406 17.10 20.64 6.17
N VAL A 407 18.43 20.65 6.31
CA VAL A 407 19.36 21.36 5.44
C VAL A 407 20.00 20.40 4.44
#